data_893d0be41a5a3a463210648474f8226f
#
_entry.id   893d0be41a5a3a463210648474f8226f
#
_cell.length_a   1.000
_cell.length_b   1.000
_cell.length_c   1.000
_cell.angle_alpha   90.00
_cell.angle_beta   90.00
_cell.angle_gamma   90.00
#
_symmetry.space_group_name_H-M   'P 1'
#
loop_
_entity.id
_entity.type
_entity.pdbx_description
1 polymer ?
#
loop_
_entity_poly.entity_id
_entity_poly.type
_entity_poly.pdbx_seq_one_letter_code
_entity_poly.pdbx_strand_id
1 'polypeptide(L)'
;MTDTEKRPLYIPYAGPSLLEMPLLNKGSAFTHRERMDFNLIGLLPQHVETIEEQAERAYKQYKLCQNDLDRHITLRAIQDDNETLFYRLLEDHLEEMVPIIYTPTVGDACQEFSNIYRNHRGLFVSYPDREHLDYLLRSATKERVKVIVVTDGERILGLGDQGIGGMGIPIGKLSLYTACGGISPANTLPIMLDVGTNNQDLLDDPMYMGWRHKRIGQQEYDDFVADFLTAVKRRWPNVLVQFEDFAQNNAMRLLNKYRDQACCFNDDIQGTASVCLATLLAACKAKSEKVSDQTVAFLGAGSAGCGIAEQIIVAMNNEGLSEHEARQRVYMVDRDGLLTTDQDGLQDFQKALARDPERLKDWPGRELIDVVEQAKPSVLIGVSGQPGLFTEEVIKTLHDGCDQPLVMPLSNPTSRVEATPEDILKWTGGKALVAAGSPFDPVEVDGKTYPIAQCNNAYIFPGVGLGVVAAGASRVTDTMLTAAANALAKQAPIVQGSGDRLLPELGGIQEISRAIAFDVAWQAQEEGVALRSDEEAIRQSIERNFWRPRYRRYLRRAI
;
A
#
# COMPACT_ATOMS: atom_id res chain seq x y z
N MET A 1 -24.87 -12.27 -6.26
CA MET A 1 -24.61 -11.96 -7.69
C MET A 1 -25.37 -10.70 -8.05
N THR A 2 -24.68 -9.62 -8.34
CA THR A 2 -25.30 -8.41 -8.85
C THR A 2 -25.89 -8.64 -10.26
N ASP A 3 -26.89 -7.86 -10.66
CA ASP A 3 -27.51 -7.98 -12.01
C ASP A 3 -26.47 -7.77 -13.14
N THR A 4 -25.41 -7.04 -12.87
CA THR A 4 -24.32 -6.78 -13.81
C THR A 4 -23.46 -8.02 -14.07
N GLU A 5 -23.28 -8.91 -13.07
CA GLU A 5 -22.52 -10.16 -13.22
C GLU A 5 -23.25 -11.22 -14.06
N LYS A 6 -24.58 -11.16 -14.13
CA LYS A 6 -25.41 -12.09 -14.92
C LYS A 6 -25.49 -11.70 -16.41
N ARG A 7 -25.16 -10.43 -16.75
CA ARG A 7 -25.25 -9.97 -18.14
C ARG A 7 -24.07 -10.50 -18.95
N PRO A 8 -24.32 -11.03 -20.19
CA PRO A 8 -23.24 -11.49 -21.06
C PRO A 8 -22.35 -10.31 -21.48
N LEU A 9 -21.08 -10.60 -21.76
CA LEU A 9 -20.18 -9.68 -22.43
C LEU A 9 -20.26 -9.85 -23.94
N TYR A 10 -20.39 -8.75 -24.66
CA TYR A 10 -20.37 -8.73 -26.13
C TYR A 10 -18.94 -8.52 -26.59
N ILE A 11 -18.33 -9.53 -27.19
CA ILE A 11 -16.91 -9.58 -27.55
C ILE A 11 -16.78 -9.50 -29.07
N PRO A 12 -16.00 -8.52 -29.60
CA PRO A 12 -15.76 -8.39 -31.03
C PRO A 12 -14.63 -9.29 -31.56
N TYR A 13 -13.77 -9.79 -30.64
CA TYR A 13 -12.60 -10.60 -30.98
C TYR A 13 -12.96 -12.08 -31.12
N ALA A 14 -12.20 -12.84 -31.93
CA ALA A 14 -12.39 -14.26 -32.13
C ALA A 14 -11.06 -14.92 -32.54
N GLY A 15 -10.98 -16.25 -32.49
CA GLY A 15 -9.79 -17.02 -32.83
C GLY A 15 -8.59 -16.71 -31.90
N PRO A 16 -7.36 -16.80 -32.41
CA PRO A 16 -6.15 -16.58 -31.61
C PRO A 16 -6.14 -15.24 -30.90
N SER A 17 -6.60 -14.16 -31.57
CA SER A 17 -6.63 -12.81 -30.99
C SER A 17 -7.47 -12.70 -29.71
N LEU A 18 -8.48 -13.55 -29.51
CA LEU A 18 -9.23 -13.59 -28.24
C LEU A 18 -8.43 -14.28 -27.14
N LEU A 19 -7.64 -15.30 -27.47
CA LEU A 19 -6.78 -16.01 -26.53
C LEU A 19 -5.55 -15.19 -26.09
N GLU A 20 -5.16 -14.20 -26.91
CA GLU A 20 -4.06 -13.27 -26.61
C GLU A 20 -4.51 -12.07 -25.74
N MET A 21 -5.77 -12.01 -25.31
CA MET A 21 -6.30 -10.92 -24.50
C MET A 21 -6.50 -11.37 -23.03
N PRO A 22 -5.58 -11.05 -22.10
CA PRO A 22 -5.59 -11.59 -20.73
C PRO A 22 -6.89 -11.33 -19.97
N LEU A 23 -7.54 -10.19 -20.19
CA LEU A 23 -8.82 -9.83 -19.57
C LEU A 23 -10.03 -10.63 -20.12
N LEU A 24 -9.89 -11.24 -21.28
CA LEU A 24 -10.97 -11.94 -21.98
C LEU A 24 -10.67 -13.43 -22.19
N ASN A 25 -9.41 -13.82 -22.10
CA ASN A 25 -9.02 -15.22 -22.24
C ASN A 25 -9.56 -16.04 -21.06
N LYS A 26 -10.26 -17.13 -21.37
CA LYS A 26 -10.72 -18.14 -20.39
C LYS A 26 -9.93 -19.43 -20.53
N GLY A 27 -9.01 -19.53 -21.49
CA GLY A 27 -8.28 -20.75 -21.78
C GLY A 27 -9.23 -21.94 -22.00
N SER A 28 -8.94 -23.07 -21.35
CA SER A 28 -9.74 -24.30 -21.43
C SER A 28 -11.18 -24.14 -20.92
N ALA A 29 -11.50 -23.08 -20.16
CA ALA A 29 -12.85 -22.85 -19.62
C ALA A 29 -13.85 -22.24 -20.65
N PHE A 30 -13.42 -21.90 -21.86
CA PHE A 30 -14.39 -21.59 -22.92
C PHE A 30 -15.31 -22.80 -23.15
N THR A 31 -16.63 -22.58 -22.98
CA THR A 31 -17.66 -23.62 -23.21
C THR A 31 -17.67 -24.09 -24.66
N HIS A 32 -18.15 -25.29 -24.94
CA HIS A 32 -18.26 -25.80 -26.34
C HIS A 32 -18.96 -24.81 -27.27
N ARG A 33 -20.03 -24.17 -26.78
CA ARG A 33 -20.77 -23.17 -27.56
C ARG A 33 -19.91 -21.94 -27.84
N GLU A 34 -19.22 -21.40 -26.83
CA GLU A 34 -18.31 -20.28 -27.02
C GLU A 34 -17.16 -20.62 -27.99
N ARG A 35 -16.62 -21.87 -27.91
CA ARG A 35 -15.59 -22.32 -28.85
C ARG A 35 -16.07 -22.33 -30.30
N MET A 36 -17.34 -22.68 -30.51
CA MET A 36 -17.96 -22.57 -31.85
C MET A 36 -18.15 -21.12 -32.26
N ASP A 37 -18.79 -20.32 -31.40
CA ASP A 37 -19.19 -18.93 -31.71
C ASP A 37 -17.96 -18.03 -31.95
N PHE A 38 -16.82 -18.33 -31.31
CA PHE A 38 -15.58 -17.54 -31.35
C PHE A 38 -14.43 -18.16 -32.16
N ASN A 39 -14.68 -19.20 -32.95
CA ASN A 39 -13.69 -19.89 -33.79
C ASN A 39 -12.48 -20.42 -32.97
N LEU A 40 -12.71 -21.03 -31.81
CA LEU A 40 -11.68 -21.57 -30.94
C LEU A 40 -11.53 -23.10 -31.03
N ILE A 41 -12.33 -23.77 -31.85
CA ILE A 41 -12.26 -25.22 -32.05
C ILE A 41 -10.93 -25.57 -32.70
N GLY A 42 -10.22 -26.54 -32.09
CA GLY A 42 -8.88 -26.95 -32.51
C GLY A 42 -7.74 -26.11 -31.93
N LEU A 43 -8.05 -24.93 -31.37
CA LEU A 43 -7.06 -24.11 -30.64
C LEU A 43 -6.91 -24.49 -29.17
N LEU A 44 -7.93 -25.13 -28.60
CA LEU A 44 -7.98 -25.52 -27.19
C LEU A 44 -8.12 -27.04 -27.06
N PRO A 45 -7.58 -27.65 -25.98
CA PRO A 45 -7.83 -29.06 -25.65
C PRO A 45 -9.33 -29.33 -25.52
N GLN A 46 -9.75 -30.57 -25.81
CA GLN A 46 -11.19 -30.91 -25.85
C GLN A 46 -11.91 -30.73 -24.51
N HIS A 47 -11.25 -31.01 -23.41
CA HIS A 47 -11.85 -30.85 -22.08
C HIS A 47 -12.18 -29.37 -21.79
N VAL A 48 -13.35 -29.15 -21.20
CA VAL A 48 -13.78 -27.83 -20.72
C VAL A 48 -13.61 -27.82 -19.21
N GLU A 49 -12.62 -27.10 -18.72
CA GLU A 49 -12.36 -26.94 -17.28
C GLU A 49 -13.30 -25.88 -16.66
N THR A 50 -13.61 -26.03 -15.38
CA THR A 50 -14.10 -24.92 -14.56
C THR A 50 -12.94 -24.01 -14.13
N ILE A 51 -13.23 -22.83 -13.59
CA ILE A 51 -12.19 -21.94 -13.06
C ILE A 51 -11.51 -22.57 -11.83
N GLU A 52 -12.23 -23.36 -11.06
CA GLU A 52 -11.73 -24.10 -9.90
C GLU A 52 -10.69 -25.16 -10.33
N GLU A 53 -10.99 -25.94 -11.37
CA GLU A 53 -10.07 -26.94 -11.92
C GLU A 53 -8.81 -26.27 -12.50
N GLN A 54 -8.97 -25.13 -13.18
CA GLN A 54 -7.83 -24.33 -13.67
C GLN A 54 -6.98 -23.79 -12.51
N ALA A 55 -7.60 -23.24 -11.46
CA ALA A 55 -6.90 -22.70 -10.30
C ALA A 55 -6.12 -23.81 -9.56
N GLU A 56 -6.73 -24.99 -9.35
CA GLU A 56 -6.05 -26.14 -8.75
C GLU A 56 -4.85 -26.59 -9.58
N ARG A 57 -4.99 -26.65 -10.89
CA ARG A 57 -3.89 -27.01 -11.80
C ARG A 57 -2.77 -25.97 -11.78
N ALA A 58 -3.12 -24.68 -11.81
CA ALA A 58 -2.15 -23.58 -11.72
C ALA A 58 -1.42 -23.57 -10.37
N TYR A 59 -2.13 -23.84 -9.28
CA TYR A 59 -1.53 -23.95 -7.95
C TYR A 59 -0.53 -25.11 -7.87
N LYS A 60 -0.84 -26.28 -8.45
CA LYS A 60 0.12 -27.39 -8.53
C LYS A 60 1.39 -27.00 -9.29
N GLN A 61 1.26 -26.24 -10.38
CA GLN A 61 2.41 -25.72 -11.13
C GLN A 61 3.24 -24.72 -10.32
N TYR A 62 2.57 -23.79 -9.63
CA TYR A 62 3.19 -22.85 -8.70
C TYR A 62 4.00 -23.54 -7.60
N LYS A 63 3.50 -24.63 -7.04
CA LYS A 63 4.20 -25.44 -5.99
C LYS A 63 5.44 -26.17 -6.51
N LEU A 64 5.63 -26.31 -7.81
CA LEU A 64 6.83 -26.89 -8.41
C LEU A 64 8.00 -25.89 -8.55
N CYS A 65 7.74 -24.60 -8.40
CA CYS A 65 8.76 -23.57 -8.50
C CYS A 65 9.80 -23.72 -7.38
N GLN A 66 11.07 -23.51 -7.69
CA GLN A 66 12.20 -23.78 -6.79
C GLN A 66 12.37 -22.68 -5.72
N ASN A 67 12.08 -21.43 -6.07
CA ASN A 67 12.27 -20.26 -5.22
C ASN A 67 11.15 -19.24 -5.45
N ASP A 68 11.14 -18.17 -4.65
CA ASP A 68 10.07 -17.18 -4.68
C ASP A 68 10.12 -16.30 -5.93
N LEU A 69 11.29 -16.03 -6.50
CA LEU A 69 11.39 -15.31 -7.77
C LEU A 69 10.78 -16.13 -8.92
N ASP A 70 11.03 -17.43 -8.98
CA ASP A 70 10.41 -18.33 -9.97
C ASP A 70 8.88 -18.38 -9.79
N ARG A 71 8.41 -18.39 -8.54
CA ARG A 71 6.97 -18.29 -8.22
C ARG A 71 6.38 -16.97 -8.71
N HIS A 72 7.08 -15.86 -8.46
CA HIS A 72 6.69 -14.54 -8.95
C HIS A 72 6.57 -14.52 -10.47
N ILE A 73 7.59 -15.00 -11.19
CA ILE A 73 7.60 -15.08 -12.65
C ILE A 73 6.44 -15.94 -13.16
N THR A 74 6.19 -17.07 -12.51
CA THR A 74 5.08 -17.97 -12.86
C THR A 74 3.72 -17.30 -12.69
N LEU A 75 3.51 -16.61 -11.56
CA LEU A 75 2.26 -15.86 -11.31
C LEU A 75 2.08 -14.72 -12.32
N ARG A 76 3.15 -14.00 -12.68
CA ARG A 76 3.10 -12.96 -13.73
C ARG A 76 2.78 -13.56 -15.10
N ALA A 77 3.32 -14.72 -15.43
CA ALA A 77 2.98 -15.40 -16.69
C ALA A 77 1.49 -15.79 -16.75
N ILE A 78 0.93 -16.29 -15.63
CA ILE A 78 -0.52 -16.56 -15.54
C ILE A 78 -1.33 -15.25 -15.69
N GLN A 79 -0.89 -14.16 -15.06
CA GLN A 79 -1.55 -12.86 -15.17
C GLN A 79 -1.54 -12.31 -16.61
N ASP A 80 -0.44 -12.51 -17.33
CA ASP A 80 -0.26 -12.05 -18.71
C ASP A 80 -1.04 -12.90 -19.72
N ASP A 81 -1.42 -14.12 -19.36
CA ASP A 81 -2.24 -15.02 -20.17
C ASP A 81 -3.75 -14.92 -19.83
N ASN A 82 -4.07 -14.95 -18.53
CA ASN A 82 -5.46 -15.00 -18.03
C ASN A 82 -5.59 -14.30 -16.68
N GLU A 83 -5.98 -13.03 -16.69
CA GLU A 83 -6.11 -12.23 -15.47
C GLU A 83 -7.19 -12.75 -14.52
N THR A 84 -8.28 -13.31 -15.04
CA THR A 84 -9.34 -13.87 -14.19
C THR A 84 -8.84 -15.07 -13.40
N LEU A 85 -8.07 -15.95 -14.03
CA LEU A 85 -7.46 -17.11 -13.37
C LEU A 85 -6.41 -16.67 -12.35
N PHE A 86 -5.57 -15.69 -12.69
CA PHE A 86 -4.57 -15.13 -11.77
C PHE A 86 -5.21 -14.62 -10.46
N TYR A 87 -6.26 -13.80 -10.57
CA TYR A 87 -6.94 -13.27 -9.40
C TYR A 87 -7.75 -14.31 -8.64
N ARG A 88 -8.27 -15.34 -9.31
CA ARG A 88 -8.91 -16.47 -8.64
C ARG A 88 -7.89 -17.24 -7.80
N LEU A 89 -6.72 -17.49 -8.35
CA LEU A 89 -5.63 -18.15 -7.64
C LEU A 89 -5.18 -17.34 -6.41
N LEU A 90 -5.08 -16.01 -6.56
CA LEU A 90 -4.79 -15.11 -5.42
C LEU A 90 -5.90 -15.12 -4.37
N GLU A 91 -7.17 -15.14 -4.77
CA GLU A 91 -8.31 -15.19 -3.83
C GLU A 91 -8.28 -16.49 -3.01
N ASP A 92 -7.95 -17.63 -3.63
CA ASP A 92 -7.90 -18.93 -2.98
C ASP A 92 -6.66 -19.10 -2.06
N HIS A 93 -5.54 -18.38 -2.31
CA HIS A 93 -4.25 -18.55 -1.63
C HIS A 93 -3.60 -17.22 -1.24
N LEU A 94 -4.38 -16.24 -0.79
CA LEU A 94 -3.96 -14.85 -0.63
C LEU A 94 -2.76 -14.70 0.31
N GLU A 95 -2.79 -15.32 1.49
CA GLU A 95 -1.74 -15.19 2.49
C GLU A 95 -0.39 -15.75 2.00
N GLU A 96 -0.43 -16.86 1.26
CA GLU A 96 0.77 -17.46 0.66
C GLU A 96 1.32 -16.62 -0.49
N MET A 97 0.45 -16.02 -1.31
CA MET A 97 0.85 -15.41 -2.58
C MET A 97 1.10 -13.90 -2.50
N VAL A 98 0.56 -13.20 -1.51
CA VAL A 98 0.84 -11.77 -1.33
C VAL A 98 2.35 -11.50 -1.18
N PRO A 99 3.12 -12.24 -0.36
CA PRO A 99 4.57 -12.06 -0.28
C PRO A 99 5.32 -12.32 -1.59
N ILE A 100 4.73 -13.09 -2.50
CA ILE A 100 5.32 -13.43 -3.79
C ILE A 100 5.02 -12.37 -4.85
N ILE A 101 3.79 -11.85 -4.90
CA ILE A 101 3.40 -10.83 -5.90
C ILE A 101 3.79 -9.41 -5.49
N TYR A 102 4.07 -9.22 -4.18
CA TYR A 102 4.47 -7.95 -3.60
C TYR A 102 5.68 -8.15 -2.67
N THR A 103 5.77 -7.40 -1.56
CA THR A 103 6.90 -7.50 -0.63
C THR A 103 6.92 -8.83 0.12
N PRO A 104 8.08 -9.51 0.25
CA PRO A 104 9.41 -9.04 -0.13
C PRO A 104 9.83 -9.35 -1.59
N THR A 105 9.27 -10.36 -2.24
CA THR A 105 9.74 -10.92 -3.52
C THR A 105 9.74 -9.91 -4.68
N VAL A 106 8.83 -8.93 -4.65
CA VAL A 106 8.80 -7.86 -5.67
C VAL A 106 10.09 -7.04 -5.68
N GLY A 107 10.81 -6.96 -4.56
CA GLY A 107 12.12 -6.32 -4.49
C GLY A 107 13.14 -7.01 -5.41
N ASP A 108 13.26 -8.33 -5.29
CA ASP A 108 14.12 -9.14 -6.16
C ASP A 108 13.69 -9.03 -7.64
N ALA A 109 12.38 -9.04 -7.87
CA ALA A 109 11.82 -8.86 -9.21
C ALA A 109 12.12 -7.48 -9.81
N CYS A 110 12.21 -6.42 -9.01
CA CYS A 110 12.64 -5.09 -9.47
C CYS A 110 14.13 -5.06 -9.84
N GLN A 111 14.99 -5.71 -9.05
CA GLN A 111 16.42 -5.82 -9.34
C GLN A 111 16.66 -6.62 -10.63
N GLU A 112 15.93 -7.71 -10.82
CA GLU A 112 16.04 -8.59 -11.98
C GLU A 112 15.13 -8.16 -13.15
N PHE A 113 14.48 -7.01 -13.08
CA PHE A 113 13.43 -6.60 -14.03
C PHE A 113 13.83 -6.79 -15.49
N SER A 114 15.00 -6.29 -15.90
CA SER A 114 15.46 -6.37 -17.28
C SER A 114 15.71 -7.82 -17.74
N ASN A 115 16.15 -8.69 -16.83
CA ASN A 115 16.44 -10.10 -17.09
C ASN A 115 15.17 -10.97 -17.19
N ILE A 116 14.11 -10.61 -16.43
CA ILE A 116 12.86 -11.37 -16.38
C ILE A 116 11.73 -10.78 -17.23
N TYR A 117 11.97 -9.64 -17.88
CA TYR A 117 10.99 -8.98 -18.74
C TYR A 117 10.53 -9.89 -19.88
N ARG A 118 9.21 -10.08 -20.03
CA ARG A 118 8.62 -10.93 -21.08
C ARG A 118 7.48 -10.22 -21.83
N ASN A 119 6.61 -9.53 -21.12
CA ASN A 119 5.44 -8.85 -21.66
C ASN A 119 5.35 -7.43 -21.13
N HIS A 120 4.82 -6.54 -21.93
CA HIS A 120 4.51 -5.19 -21.47
C HIS A 120 3.31 -5.22 -20.51
N ARG A 121 3.43 -4.51 -19.38
CA ARG A 121 2.32 -4.29 -18.46
C ARG A 121 2.41 -2.86 -17.93
N GLY A 122 1.38 -2.06 -18.22
CA GLY A 122 1.37 -0.64 -17.88
C GLY A 122 2.06 0.25 -18.91
N LEU A 123 2.43 1.45 -18.47
CA LEU A 123 3.08 2.46 -19.29
C LEU A 123 4.45 2.85 -18.73
N PHE A 124 5.42 2.92 -19.62
CA PHE A 124 6.73 3.52 -19.37
C PHE A 124 6.71 4.93 -19.96
N VAL A 125 6.68 5.94 -19.09
CA VAL A 125 6.62 7.35 -19.47
C VAL A 125 8.01 7.93 -19.27
N SER A 126 8.82 7.91 -20.34
CA SER A 126 10.21 8.34 -20.30
C SER A 126 10.35 9.84 -20.58
N TYR A 127 11.24 10.51 -19.87
CA TYR A 127 11.49 11.95 -20.03
C TYR A 127 11.82 12.40 -21.46
N PRO A 128 12.58 11.64 -22.27
CA PRO A 128 12.78 11.96 -23.68
C PRO A 128 11.50 12.12 -24.50
N ASP A 129 10.41 11.43 -24.09
CA ASP A 129 9.12 11.44 -24.79
C ASP A 129 8.11 12.44 -24.18
N ARG A 130 8.56 13.35 -23.32
CA ARG A 130 7.69 14.27 -22.56
C ARG A 130 6.77 15.15 -23.42
N GLU A 131 7.17 15.44 -24.64
CA GLU A 131 6.33 16.22 -25.58
C GLU A 131 5.13 15.43 -26.11
N HIS A 132 5.10 14.11 -25.88
CA HIS A 132 4.10 13.19 -26.41
C HIS A 132 3.20 12.56 -25.32
N LEU A 133 3.09 13.14 -24.13
CA LEU A 133 2.35 12.57 -22.98
C LEU A 133 0.91 12.19 -23.32
N ASP A 134 0.16 13.04 -24.02
CA ASP A 134 -1.21 12.74 -24.43
C ASP A 134 -1.28 11.50 -25.35
N TYR A 135 -0.30 11.32 -26.23
CA TYR A 135 -0.20 10.14 -27.09
C TYR A 135 0.15 8.89 -26.29
N LEU A 136 1.15 8.98 -25.39
CA LEU A 136 1.56 7.89 -24.52
C LEU A 136 0.39 7.36 -23.67
N LEU A 137 -0.38 8.27 -23.05
CA LEU A 137 -1.53 7.88 -22.24
C LEU A 137 -2.66 7.24 -23.07
N ARG A 138 -2.80 7.58 -24.34
CA ARG A 138 -3.75 6.92 -25.26
C ARG A 138 -3.29 5.52 -25.66
N SER A 139 -1.98 5.28 -25.72
CA SER A 139 -1.40 3.96 -26.05
C SER A 139 -1.77 2.87 -25.04
N ALA A 140 -2.18 3.23 -23.81
CA ALA A 140 -2.72 2.28 -22.85
C ALA A 140 -4.00 1.57 -23.32
N THR A 141 -4.68 2.07 -24.36
CA THR A 141 -5.94 1.54 -24.91
C THR A 141 -7.07 1.35 -23.87
N LYS A 142 -6.93 1.93 -22.67
CA LYS A 142 -7.90 1.87 -21.59
C LYS A 142 -8.72 3.16 -21.53
N GLU A 143 -10.01 3.07 -21.81
CA GLU A 143 -10.91 4.22 -21.78
C GLU A 143 -11.29 4.64 -20.34
N ARG A 144 -11.37 3.68 -19.44
CA ARG A 144 -11.86 3.89 -18.07
C ARG A 144 -10.84 3.41 -17.05
N VAL A 145 -9.81 4.22 -16.82
CA VAL A 145 -8.89 4.01 -15.71
C VAL A 145 -9.46 4.70 -14.47
N LYS A 146 -9.55 3.97 -13.36
CA LYS A 146 -10.03 4.46 -12.06
C LYS A 146 -8.92 4.63 -11.05
N VAL A 147 -7.88 3.80 -11.14
CA VAL A 147 -6.72 3.84 -10.26
C VAL A 147 -5.45 3.74 -11.08
N ILE A 148 -4.55 4.68 -10.85
CA ILE A 148 -3.16 4.67 -11.31
C ILE A 148 -2.27 4.52 -10.09
N VAL A 149 -1.31 3.61 -10.13
CA VAL A 149 -0.15 3.63 -9.23
C VAL A 149 1.05 4.03 -10.04
N VAL A 150 1.78 5.04 -9.57
CA VAL A 150 2.93 5.62 -10.28
C VAL A 150 4.16 5.63 -9.38
N THR A 151 5.31 5.31 -9.97
CA THR A 151 6.63 5.40 -9.32
C THR A 151 7.64 6.04 -10.29
N ASP A 152 8.71 6.63 -9.76
CA ASP A 152 9.89 7.04 -10.54
C ASP A 152 11.11 6.10 -10.32
N GLY A 153 10.93 5.06 -9.51
CA GLY A 153 11.94 4.04 -9.25
C GLY A 153 13.12 4.49 -8.40
N GLU A 154 13.09 5.70 -7.81
CA GLU A 154 14.24 6.27 -7.10
C GLU A 154 14.51 5.59 -5.75
N ARG A 155 13.47 5.14 -5.06
CA ARG A 155 13.60 4.53 -3.74
C ARG A 155 12.72 3.30 -3.59
N ILE A 156 13.02 2.26 -4.32
CA ILE A 156 12.29 1.00 -4.25
C ILE A 156 12.57 0.31 -2.92
N LEU A 157 11.57 0.30 -2.04
CA LEU A 157 11.66 -0.33 -0.71
C LEU A 157 12.96 0.10 0.03
N GLY A 158 13.73 -0.85 0.55
CA GLY A 158 15.06 -0.64 1.13
C GLY A 158 16.23 -0.79 0.15
N LEU A 159 15.96 -1.00 -1.16
CA LEU A 159 16.95 -1.32 -2.19
C LEU A 159 17.54 -0.08 -2.87
N GLY A 160 16.90 1.08 -2.74
CA GLY A 160 17.30 2.32 -3.40
C GLY A 160 16.84 2.41 -4.85
N ASP A 161 17.63 3.13 -5.66
CA ASP A 161 17.31 3.42 -7.06
C ASP A 161 17.39 2.17 -7.94
N GLN A 162 16.24 1.72 -8.44
CA GLN A 162 16.10 0.59 -9.36
C GLN A 162 15.75 1.03 -10.79
N GLY A 163 15.71 2.34 -11.04
CA GLY A 163 15.37 2.87 -12.36
C GLY A 163 14.09 2.24 -12.91
N ILE A 164 14.15 1.77 -14.17
CA ILE A 164 13.00 1.15 -14.87
C ILE A 164 12.43 -0.07 -14.13
N GLY A 165 13.26 -0.78 -13.37
CA GLY A 165 12.85 -1.96 -12.59
C GLY A 165 11.81 -1.62 -11.53
N GLY A 166 11.72 -0.36 -11.11
CA GLY A 166 10.66 0.14 -10.23
C GLY A 166 9.25 -0.16 -10.70
N MET A 167 9.02 -0.44 -11.99
CA MET A 167 7.70 -0.83 -12.53
C MET A 167 7.09 -2.04 -11.82
N GLY A 168 7.89 -2.94 -11.24
CA GLY A 168 7.38 -4.07 -10.46
C GLY A 168 6.47 -3.64 -9.30
N ILE A 169 6.74 -2.51 -8.69
CA ILE A 169 5.99 -1.97 -7.56
C ILE A 169 4.55 -1.57 -7.93
N PRO A 170 4.28 -0.69 -8.92
CA PRO A 170 2.93 -0.38 -9.37
C PRO A 170 2.13 -1.62 -9.79
N ILE A 171 2.77 -2.57 -10.47
CA ILE A 171 2.13 -3.83 -10.87
C ILE A 171 1.69 -4.63 -9.64
N GLY A 172 2.56 -4.77 -8.63
CA GLY A 172 2.24 -5.45 -7.37
C GLY A 172 1.11 -4.76 -6.60
N LYS A 173 1.21 -3.44 -6.42
CA LYS A 173 0.17 -2.64 -5.74
C LYS A 173 -1.19 -2.78 -6.42
N LEU A 174 -1.27 -2.66 -7.73
CA LEU A 174 -2.54 -2.80 -8.45
C LEU A 174 -3.09 -4.22 -8.41
N SER A 175 -2.23 -5.24 -8.30
CA SER A 175 -2.69 -6.61 -8.03
C SER A 175 -3.40 -6.70 -6.68
N LEU A 176 -2.90 -6.00 -5.63
CA LEU A 176 -3.55 -5.92 -4.34
C LEU A 176 -4.84 -5.07 -4.37
N TYR A 177 -4.87 -3.97 -5.14
CA TYR A 177 -6.13 -3.23 -5.36
C TYR A 177 -7.24 -4.11 -5.90
N THR A 178 -6.90 -5.04 -6.78
CA THR A 178 -7.86 -5.99 -7.34
C THR A 178 -8.19 -7.12 -6.37
N ALA A 179 -7.18 -7.81 -5.84
CA ALA A 179 -7.38 -8.99 -4.98
C ALA A 179 -8.05 -8.62 -3.64
N CYS A 180 -7.67 -7.51 -3.02
CA CYS A 180 -8.15 -7.08 -1.71
C CYS A 180 -9.32 -6.09 -1.80
N GLY A 181 -9.25 -5.12 -2.71
CA GLY A 181 -10.22 -4.03 -2.86
C GLY A 181 -11.24 -4.24 -3.99
N GLY A 182 -11.14 -5.30 -4.77
CA GLY A 182 -12.09 -5.59 -5.85
C GLY A 182 -12.08 -4.58 -7.00
N ILE A 183 -11.06 -3.72 -7.13
CA ILE A 183 -10.96 -2.84 -8.30
C ILE A 183 -10.68 -3.68 -9.54
N SER A 184 -11.56 -3.59 -10.53
CA SER A 184 -11.40 -4.36 -11.76
C SER A 184 -10.04 -4.13 -12.42
N PRO A 185 -9.29 -5.16 -12.83
CA PRO A 185 -8.00 -5.01 -13.50
C PRO A 185 -8.10 -4.24 -14.82
N ALA A 186 -9.29 -4.23 -15.45
CA ALA A 186 -9.56 -3.39 -16.61
C ALA A 186 -9.54 -1.88 -16.31
N ASN A 187 -9.67 -1.49 -15.03
CA ASN A 187 -9.73 -0.11 -14.59
C ASN A 187 -8.48 0.36 -13.86
N THR A 188 -7.41 -0.43 -13.84
CA THR A 188 -6.12 -0.11 -13.22
C THR A 188 -5.05 0.14 -14.26
N LEU A 189 -4.06 1.00 -13.95
CA LEU A 189 -2.94 1.28 -14.84
C LEU A 189 -1.66 1.52 -14.04
N PRO A 190 -0.67 0.60 -14.09
CA PRO A 190 0.64 0.87 -13.53
C PRO A 190 1.45 1.79 -14.46
N ILE A 191 2.14 2.76 -13.86
CA ILE A 191 2.95 3.73 -14.60
C ILE A 191 4.33 3.85 -13.96
N MET A 192 5.36 3.80 -14.79
CA MET A 192 6.74 4.11 -14.45
C MET A 192 7.15 5.42 -15.12
N LEU A 193 7.57 6.41 -14.32
CA LEU A 193 8.19 7.64 -14.82
C LEU A 193 9.68 7.42 -14.96
N ASP A 194 10.15 7.15 -16.16
CA ASP A 194 11.57 6.91 -16.43
C ASP A 194 12.29 8.26 -16.64
N VAL A 195 12.81 8.78 -15.54
CA VAL A 195 13.57 10.04 -15.48
C VAL A 195 15.08 9.83 -15.39
N GLY A 196 15.54 8.62 -15.74
CA GLY A 196 16.91 8.15 -15.57
C GLY A 196 17.13 7.49 -14.21
N THR A 197 18.38 7.11 -13.94
CA THR A 197 18.80 6.48 -12.69
C THR A 197 20.17 6.98 -12.25
N ASN A 198 20.38 7.11 -10.93
CA ASN A 198 21.70 7.39 -10.36
C ASN A 198 22.43 6.11 -9.92
N ASN A 199 21.82 4.96 -10.11
CA ASN A 199 22.43 3.66 -9.87
C ASN A 199 23.44 3.34 -10.99
N GLN A 200 24.74 3.39 -10.66
CA GLN A 200 25.82 3.20 -11.64
C GLN A 200 25.84 1.79 -12.20
N ASP A 201 25.50 0.78 -11.40
CA ASP A 201 25.47 -0.64 -11.85
C ASP A 201 24.44 -0.82 -12.97
N LEU A 202 23.28 -0.16 -12.88
CA LEU A 202 22.26 -0.17 -13.93
C LEU A 202 22.71 0.59 -15.19
N LEU A 203 23.40 1.73 -15.02
CA LEU A 203 23.91 2.49 -16.15
C LEU A 203 24.98 1.72 -16.94
N ASP A 204 25.78 0.91 -16.26
CA ASP A 204 26.84 0.11 -16.84
C ASP A 204 26.37 -1.27 -17.35
N ASP A 205 25.17 -1.72 -16.95
CA ASP A 205 24.60 -2.98 -17.40
C ASP A 205 24.12 -2.89 -18.87
N PRO A 206 24.69 -3.68 -19.80
CA PRO A 206 24.26 -3.70 -21.19
C PRO A 206 22.83 -4.21 -21.39
N MET A 207 22.25 -4.91 -20.40
CA MET A 207 20.88 -5.45 -20.46
C MET A 207 19.84 -4.48 -19.88
N TYR A 208 20.26 -3.39 -19.24
CA TYR A 208 19.33 -2.43 -18.64
C TYR A 208 18.37 -1.83 -19.69
N MET A 209 17.07 -1.96 -19.46
CA MET A 209 16.01 -1.60 -20.41
C MET A 209 15.51 -0.16 -20.23
N GLY A 210 15.90 0.57 -19.18
CA GLY A 210 15.51 1.95 -18.96
C GLY A 210 16.31 2.97 -19.76
N TRP A 211 15.95 4.23 -19.63
CA TRP A 211 16.72 5.32 -20.21
C TRP A 211 18.08 5.44 -19.53
N ARG A 212 19.16 5.16 -20.27
CA ARG A 212 20.53 5.15 -19.76
C ARG A 212 21.07 6.56 -19.57
N HIS A 213 20.55 7.25 -18.60
CA HIS A 213 20.89 8.62 -18.26
C HIS A 213 20.84 8.80 -16.75
N LYS A 214 21.68 9.65 -16.19
CA LYS A 214 21.52 10.06 -14.80
C LYS A 214 20.19 10.76 -14.61
N ARG A 215 19.63 10.72 -13.39
CA ARG A 215 18.36 11.39 -13.10
C ARG A 215 18.45 12.86 -13.51
N ILE A 216 17.40 13.35 -14.15
CA ILE A 216 17.26 14.75 -14.59
C ILE A 216 17.29 15.70 -13.39
N GLY A 217 17.57 16.98 -13.68
CA GLY A 217 17.60 18.02 -12.66
C GLY A 217 16.23 18.28 -12.03
N GLN A 218 16.24 18.88 -10.82
CA GLN A 218 15.00 19.05 -10.03
C GLN A 218 13.92 19.86 -10.75
N GLN A 219 14.30 20.95 -11.46
CA GLN A 219 13.33 21.78 -12.17
C GLN A 219 12.70 21.00 -13.34
N GLU A 220 13.50 20.29 -14.12
CA GLU A 220 13.01 19.44 -15.22
C GLU A 220 12.08 18.32 -14.72
N TYR A 221 12.42 17.75 -13.56
CA TYR A 221 11.61 16.76 -12.90
C TYR A 221 10.23 17.32 -12.48
N ASP A 222 10.23 18.51 -11.88
CA ASP A 222 9.00 19.18 -11.42
C ASP A 222 8.06 19.53 -12.58
N ASP A 223 8.63 20.02 -13.68
CA ASP A 223 7.88 20.35 -14.87
C ASP A 223 7.31 19.09 -15.54
N PHE A 224 8.12 18.02 -15.61
CA PHE A 224 7.69 16.74 -16.18
C PHE A 224 6.55 16.10 -15.36
N VAL A 225 6.63 16.08 -14.04
CA VAL A 225 5.56 15.54 -13.18
C VAL A 225 4.28 16.40 -13.30
N ALA A 226 4.43 17.73 -13.40
CA ALA A 226 3.29 18.64 -13.59
C ALA A 226 2.57 18.38 -14.92
N ASP A 227 3.33 18.23 -16.01
CA ASP A 227 2.80 17.93 -17.34
C ASP A 227 2.15 16.55 -17.37
N PHE A 228 2.78 15.55 -16.75
CA PHE A 228 2.23 14.19 -16.61
C PHE A 228 0.87 14.22 -15.90
N LEU A 229 0.76 14.84 -14.73
CA LEU A 229 -0.50 14.90 -13.97
C LEU A 229 -1.58 15.68 -14.72
N THR A 230 -1.19 16.74 -15.44
CA THR A 230 -2.11 17.50 -16.30
C THR A 230 -2.66 16.63 -17.42
N ALA A 231 -1.82 15.86 -18.09
CA ALA A 231 -2.22 14.95 -19.15
C ALA A 231 -3.10 13.80 -18.61
N VAL A 232 -2.76 13.23 -17.44
CA VAL A 232 -3.56 12.21 -16.75
C VAL A 232 -4.96 12.74 -16.43
N LYS A 233 -5.05 13.93 -15.82
CA LYS A 233 -6.33 14.58 -15.47
C LYS A 233 -7.19 14.87 -16.71
N ARG A 234 -6.56 15.26 -17.82
CA ARG A 234 -7.25 15.47 -19.11
C ARG A 234 -7.80 14.15 -19.66
N ARG A 235 -7.04 13.07 -19.56
CA ARG A 235 -7.42 11.76 -20.11
C ARG A 235 -8.45 11.03 -19.23
N TRP A 236 -8.29 11.07 -17.91
CA TRP A 236 -9.15 10.42 -16.90
C TRP A 236 -9.46 11.38 -15.75
N PRO A 237 -10.45 12.26 -15.88
CA PRO A 237 -10.72 13.36 -14.94
C PRO A 237 -10.99 12.91 -13.49
N ASN A 238 -11.49 11.69 -13.30
CA ASN A 238 -11.88 11.15 -12.00
C ASN A 238 -10.97 10.01 -11.53
N VAL A 239 -9.74 9.92 -12.05
CA VAL A 239 -8.79 8.87 -11.68
C VAL A 239 -8.16 9.18 -10.32
N LEU A 240 -8.05 8.15 -9.49
CA LEU A 240 -7.19 8.18 -8.31
C LEU A 240 -5.75 7.89 -8.72
N VAL A 241 -4.82 8.77 -8.33
CA VAL A 241 -3.38 8.59 -8.54
C VAL A 241 -2.71 8.31 -7.19
N GLN A 242 -2.13 7.13 -7.04
CA GLN A 242 -1.30 6.76 -5.91
C GLN A 242 0.18 6.93 -6.27
N PHE A 243 0.88 7.77 -5.53
CA PHE A 243 2.34 7.86 -5.57
C PHE A 243 2.95 6.76 -4.71
N GLU A 244 4.00 6.10 -5.25
CA GLU A 244 4.62 4.94 -4.60
C GLU A 244 6.12 4.90 -4.82
N ASP A 245 6.89 4.66 -3.76
CA ASP A 245 8.36 4.49 -3.77
C ASP A 245 9.13 5.67 -4.43
N PHE A 246 8.70 6.88 -4.17
CA PHE A 246 9.47 8.10 -4.48
C PHE A 246 10.49 8.39 -3.39
N ALA A 247 11.63 8.97 -3.76
CA ALA A 247 12.59 9.44 -2.76
C ALA A 247 11.97 10.47 -1.82
N GLN A 248 12.40 10.45 -0.55
CA GLN A 248 11.80 11.23 0.54
C GLN A 248 11.55 12.71 0.18
N ASN A 249 12.54 13.37 -0.44
CA ASN A 249 12.42 14.79 -0.82
C ASN A 249 11.33 15.01 -1.88
N ASN A 250 11.18 14.09 -2.84
CA ASN A 250 10.17 14.15 -3.87
C ASN A 250 8.79 13.76 -3.32
N ALA A 251 8.69 12.69 -2.51
CA ALA A 251 7.44 12.17 -1.99
C ALA A 251 6.61 13.23 -1.24
N MET A 252 7.19 13.88 -0.22
CA MET A 252 6.50 14.91 0.56
C MET A 252 6.18 16.15 -0.29
N ARG A 253 7.11 16.57 -1.14
CA ARG A 253 6.94 17.76 -1.97
C ARG A 253 5.84 17.59 -3.01
N LEU A 254 5.77 16.43 -3.67
CA LEU A 254 4.71 16.09 -4.62
C LEU A 254 3.35 15.97 -3.91
N LEU A 255 3.31 15.30 -2.77
CA LEU A 255 2.09 15.19 -1.97
C LEU A 255 1.55 16.57 -1.60
N ASN A 256 2.38 17.43 -1.01
CA ASN A 256 1.98 18.77 -0.58
C ASN A 256 1.53 19.65 -1.76
N LYS A 257 2.18 19.51 -2.92
CA LYS A 257 1.84 20.29 -4.12
C LYS A 257 0.52 19.85 -4.75
N TYR A 258 0.23 18.55 -4.78
CA TYR A 258 -0.86 18.04 -5.62
C TYR A 258 -2.08 17.53 -4.87
N ARG A 259 -2.01 17.29 -3.56
CA ARG A 259 -3.12 16.72 -2.77
C ARG A 259 -4.45 17.50 -2.86
N ASP A 260 -4.39 18.82 -3.06
CA ASP A 260 -5.58 19.68 -3.23
C ASP A 260 -5.93 19.96 -4.70
N GLN A 261 -5.08 19.56 -5.66
CA GLN A 261 -5.24 19.83 -7.08
C GLN A 261 -5.70 18.61 -7.89
N ALA A 262 -5.46 17.41 -7.36
CA ALA A 262 -5.78 16.13 -7.99
C ALA A 262 -6.31 15.14 -6.96
N CYS A 263 -7.08 14.15 -7.40
CA CYS A 263 -7.42 13.00 -6.57
C CYS A 263 -6.19 12.10 -6.45
N CYS A 264 -5.34 12.36 -5.46
CA CYS A 264 -4.11 11.63 -5.24
C CYS A 264 -3.77 11.47 -3.77
N PHE A 265 -2.92 10.50 -3.47
CA PHE A 265 -2.28 10.30 -2.17
C PHE A 265 -0.94 9.58 -2.34
N ASN A 266 -0.14 9.56 -1.29
CA ASN A 266 1.11 8.81 -1.22
C ASN A 266 0.96 7.68 -0.19
N ASP A 267 1.07 6.42 -0.61
CA ASP A 267 0.85 5.28 0.26
C ASP A 267 2.00 5.07 1.27
N ASP A 268 3.24 5.36 0.90
CA ASP A 268 4.39 5.23 1.81
C ASP A 268 4.29 6.19 3.01
N ILE A 269 3.67 7.34 2.81
CA ILE A 269 3.45 8.36 3.85
C ILE A 269 2.11 8.15 4.51
N GLN A 270 1.01 8.27 3.75
CA GLN A 270 -0.35 8.34 4.26
C GLN A 270 -0.96 6.97 4.52
N GLY A 271 -0.67 5.96 3.68
CA GLY A 271 -1.11 4.58 3.91
C GLY A 271 -0.42 3.98 5.13
N THR A 272 0.89 4.18 5.25
CA THR A 272 1.68 3.78 6.42
C THR A 272 1.16 4.48 7.69
N ALA A 273 0.91 5.77 7.63
CA ALA A 273 0.34 6.51 8.75
C ALA A 273 -1.04 5.96 9.16
N SER A 274 -1.89 5.62 8.19
CA SER A 274 -3.23 5.12 8.46
C SER A 274 -3.24 3.73 9.11
N VAL A 275 -2.38 2.80 8.68
CA VAL A 275 -2.29 1.47 9.31
C VAL A 275 -1.70 1.56 10.72
N CYS A 276 -0.73 2.45 10.94
CA CYS A 276 -0.16 2.69 12.27
C CYS A 276 -1.21 3.31 13.21
N LEU A 277 -1.96 4.30 12.73
CA LEU A 277 -3.07 4.89 13.49
C LEU A 277 -4.15 3.84 13.80
N ALA A 278 -4.50 2.95 12.86
CA ALA A 278 -5.45 1.87 13.10
C ALA A 278 -4.98 0.93 14.23
N THR A 279 -3.70 0.60 14.24
CA THR A 279 -3.07 -0.22 15.28
C THR A 279 -3.13 0.48 16.65
N LEU A 280 -2.80 1.76 16.70
CA LEU A 280 -2.91 2.58 17.92
C LEU A 280 -4.35 2.68 18.40
N LEU A 281 -5.31 2.95 17.51
CA LEU A 281 -6.74 2.99 17.83
C LEU A 281 -7.24 1.65 18.39
N ALA A 282 -6.79 0.52 17.83
CA ALA A 282 -7.14 -0.81 18.33
C ALA A 282 -6.57 -1.03 19.75
N ALA A 283 -5.31 -0.66 19.98
CA ALA A 283 -4.68 -0.74 21.29
C ALA A 283 -5.39 0.14 22.34
N CYS A 284 -5.71 1.40 21.99
CA CYS A 284 -6.46 2.31 22.86
C CYS A 284 -7.84 1.75 23.22
N LYS A 285 -8.59 1.26 22.22
CA LYS A 285 -9.92 0.66 22.44
C LYS A 285 -9.87 -0.57 23.36
N ALA A 286 -8.85 -1.43 23.19
CA ALA A 286 -8.64 -2.60 24.04
C ALA A 286 -8.40 -2.21 25.51
N LYS A 287 -7.72 -1.08 25.73
CA LYS A 287 -7.43 -0.53 27.07
C LYS A 287 -8.53 0.41 27.59
N SER A 288 -9.58 0.68 26.81
CA SER A 288 -10.61 1.70 27.11
C SER A 288 -10.02 3.11 27.30
N GLU A 289 -8.98 3.43 26.55
CA GLU A 289 -8.30 4.73 26.52
C GLU A 289 -8.60 5.46 25.21
N LYS A 290 -8.29 6.76 25.15
CA LYS A 290 -8.35 7.57 23.92
C LYS A 290 -6.96 7.75 23.32
N VAL A 291 -6.91 8.07 22.01
CA VAL A 291 -5.66 8.47 21.36
C VAL A 291 -5.14 9.78 21.96
N SER A 292 -6.04 10.69 22.31
CA SER A 292 -5.72 11.96 22.97
C SER A 292 -5.11 11.81 24.37
N ASP A 293 -5.22 10.64 25.01
CA ASP A 293 -4.56 10.37 26.31
C ASP A 293 -3.11 9.93 26.15
N GLN A 294 -2.71 9.50 24.94
CA GLN A 294 -1.39 8.90 24.69
C GLN A 294 -0.29 9.95 24.57
N THR A 295 0.90 9.57 25.04
CA THR A 295 2.17 10.25 24.70
C THR A 295 2.97 9.32 23.81
N VAL A 296 3.44 9.83 22.67
CA VAL A 296 4.04 9.03 21.59
C VAL A 296 5.50 9.46 21.38
N ALA A 297 6.41 8.50 21.45
CA ALA A 297 7.80 8.70 21.07
C ALA A 297 8.10 7.96 19.77
N PHE A 298 8.86 8.61 18.90
CA PHE A 298 9.32 8.07 17.62
C PHE A 298 10.84 7.94 17.60
N LEU A 299 11.31 6.89 16.98
CA LEU A 299 12.70 6.75 16.55
C LEU A 299 12.73 6.71 15.02
N GLY A 300 13.23 7.78 14.41
CA GLY A 300 13.20 8.04 12.99
C GLY A 300 12.23 9.18 12.63
N ALA A 301 12.78 10.33 12.23
CA ALA A 301 12.01 11.51 11.84
C ALA A 301 12.07 11.77 10.32
N GLY A 302 12.06 10.70 9.54
CA GLY A 302 11.87 10.75 8.08
C GLY A 302 10.42 11.06 7.68
N SER A 303 10.13 11.05 6.37
CA SER A 303 8.78 11.30 5.84
C SER A 303 7.72 10.36 6.40
N ALA A 304 8.04 9.08 6.56
CA ALA A 304 7.13 8.10 7.15
C ALA A 304 6.84 8.40 8.64
N GLY A 305 7.90 8.60 9.45
CA GLY A 305 7.74 8.91 10.89
C GLY A 305 6.98 10.20 11.12
N CYS A 306 7.31 11.26 10.41
CA CYS A 306 6.60 12.53 10.50
C CYS A 306 5.15 12.41 9.97
N GLY A 307 4.92 11.64 8.91
CA GLY A 307 3.57 11.37 8.39
C GLY A 307 2.69 10.62 9.40
N ILE A 308 3.23 9.62 10.10
CA ILE A 308 2.52 8.91 11.17
C ILE A 308 2.22 9.88 12.32
N ALA A 309 3.18 10.70 12.73
CA ALA A 309 3.02 11.69 13.79
C ALA A 309 1.90 12.69 13.48
N GLU A 310 1.87 13.26 12.27
CA GLU A 310 0.83 14.20 11.84
C GLU A 310 -0.56 13.52 11.82
N GLN A 311 -0.66 12.29 11.35
CA GLN A 311 -1.93 11.56 11.34
C GLN A 311 -2.44 11.27 12.77
N ILE A 312 -1.54 10.97 13.72
CA ILE A 312 -1.88 10.80 15.13
C ILE A 312 -2.35 12.14 15.73
N ILE A 313 -1.68 13.24 15.40
CA ILE A 313 -2.08 14.60 15.82
C ILE A 313 -3.49 14.92 15.31
N VAL A 314 -3.79 14.64 14.05
CA VAL A 314 -5.15 14.80 13.49
C VAL A 314 -6.17 13.97 14.27
N ALA A 315 -5.84 12.73 14.62
CA ALA A 315 -6.74 11.89 15.42
C ALA A 315 -6.95 12.45 16.84
N MET A 316 -5.90 12.96 17.50
CA MET A 316 -6.00 13.63 18.80
C MET A 316 -6.86 14.91 18.75
N ASN A 317 -6.71 15.69 17.67
CA ASN A 317 -7.53 16.88 17.44
C ASN A 317 -9.01 16.53 17.27
N ASN A 318 -9.32 15.45 16.54
CA ASN A 318 -10.70 14.95 16.37
C ASN A 318 -11.31 14.47 17.69
N GLU A 319 -10.51 14.11 18.69
CA GLU A 319 -10.95 13.76 20.05
C GLU A 319 -11.00 14.96 21.00
N GLY A 320 -10.69 16.18 20.51
CA GLY A 320 -10.91 17.45 21.21
C GLY A 320 -9.66 18.16 21.72
N LEU A 321 -8.45 17.67 21.49
CA LEU A 321 -7.24 18.44 21.77
C LEU A 321 -7.06 19.56 20.75
N SER A 322 -6.49 20.68 21.18
CA SER A 322 -5.97 21.68 20.26
C SER A 322 -4.74 21.17 19.54
N GLU A 323 -4.45 21.74 18.38
CA GLU A 323 -3.24 21.45 17.59
C GLU A 323 -1.96 21.54 18.45
N HIS A 324 -1.87 22.56 19.28
CA HIS A 324 -0.75 22.77 20.17
C HIS A 324 -0.62 21.65 21.22
N GLU A 325 -1.72 21.29 21.88
CA GLU A 325 -1.74 20.23 22.89
C GLU A 325 -1.40 18.87 22.28
N ALA A 326 -1.95 18.53 21.12
CA ALA A 326 -1.65 17.30 20.41
C ALA A 326 -0.16 17.20 20.04
N ARG A 327 0.42 18.28 19.48
CA ARG A 327 1.86 18.32 19.18
C ARG A 327 2.74 18.16 20.42
N GLN A 328 2.30 18.66 21.59
CA GLN A 328 3.02 18.47 22.86
C GLN A 328 3.03 17.02 23.36
N ARG A 329 2.27 16.12 22.78
CA ARG A 329 2.26 14.70 23.14
C ARG A 329 3.14 13.83 22.23
N VAL A 330 3.76 14.42 21.20
CA VAL A 330 4.59 13.70 20.23
C VAL A 330 6.04 14.11 20.36
N TYR A 331 6.96 13.15 20.41
CA TYR A 331 8.41 13.32 20.54
C TYR A 331 9.11 12.60 19.40
N MET A 332 9.86 13.34 18.57
CA MET A 332 10.55 12.80 17.40
C MET A 332 12.05 12.74 17.66
N VAL A 333 12.60 11.53 17.73
CA VAL A 333 14.05 11.30 17.88
C VAL A 333 14.63 10.85 16.54
N ASP A 334 15.70 11.46 16.11
CA ASP A 334 16.43 11.07 14.90
C ASP A 334 17.92 10.89 15.24
N ARG A 335 18.77 10.75 14.23
CA ARG A 335 20.21 10.52 14.36
C ARG A 335 20.91 11.48 15.35
N ASP A 336 20.50 12.73 15.36
CA ASP A 336 21.08 13.77 16.20
C ASP A 336 20.26 14.03 17.49
N GLY A 337 19.49 13.03 17.93
CA GLY A 337 18.63 13.07 19.11
C GLY A 337 17.24 13.64 18.87
N LEU A 338 16.56 14.05 19.96
CA LEU A 338 15.23 14.67 19.92
C LEU A 338 15.24 15.94 19.08
N LEU A 339 14.31 16.04 18.11
CA LEU A 339 14.19 17.22 17.26
C LEU A 339 13.86 18.46 18.08
N THR A 340 14.65 19.50 17.91
CA THR A 340 14.49 20.80 18.57
C THR A 340 14.62 21.94 17.58
N THR A 341 13.93 23.05 17.87
CA THR A 341 13.84 24.22 16.97
C THR A 341 15.17 24.95 16.77
N ASP A 342 16.17 24.66 17.59
CA ASP A 342 17.55 25.19 17.50
C ASP A 342 18.49 24.33 16.64
N GLN A 343 18.04 23.19 16.10
CA GLN A 343 18.81 22.35 15.20
C GLN A 343 18.84 22.92 13.78
N ASP A 344 20.04 22.95 13.18
CA ASP A 344 20.22 23.31 11.78
C ASP A 344 19.84 22.17 10.84
N GLY A 345 19.39 22.51 9.63
CA GLY A 345 19.15 21.52 8.55
C GLY A 345 17.86 20.74 8.65
N LEU A 346 16.95 21.05 9.58
CA LEU A 346 15.64 20.44 9.65
C LEU A 346 14.83 20.70 8.38
N GLN A 347 14.24 19.64 7.85
CA GLN A 347 13.25 19.72 6.78
C GLN A 347 11.96 20.39 7.28
N ASP A 348 11.18 21.00 6.40
CA ASP A 348 9.97 21.73 6.78
C ASP A 348 8.95 20.86 7.53
N PHE A 349 8.81 19.60 7.15
CA PHE A 349 7.93 18.65 7.84
C PHE A 349 8.44 18.24 9.23
N GLN A 350 9.75 18.37 9.51
CA GLN A 350 10.35 18.13 10.82
C GLN A 350 10.19 19.33 11.75
N LYS A 351 10.29 20.55 11.21
CA LYS A 351 10.20 21.80 11.99
C LYS A 351 8.88 21.89 12.78
N ALA A 352 7.77 21.43 12.19
CA ALA A 352 6.47 21.45 12.83
C ALA A 352 6.37 20.51 14.05
N LEU A 353 7.24 19.51 14.14
CA LEU A 353 7.31 18.51 15.21
C LEU A 353 8.47 18.73 16.18
N ALA A 354 9.34 19.73 15.89
CA ALA A 354 10.49 20.04 16.72
C ALA A 354 10.07 20.71 18.04
N ARG A 355 10.78 20.37 19.12
CA ARG A 355 10.54 20.89 20.47
C ARG A 355 11.27 22.21 20.71
N ASP A 356 10.67 23.03 21.55
CA ASP A 356 11.34 24.20 22.11
C ASP A 356 12.44 23.73 23.08
N PRO A 357 13.74 24.02 22.83
CA PRO A 357 14.83 23.61 23.68
C PRO A 357 14.74 24.17 25.12
N GLU A 358 14.08 25.31 25.31
CA GLU A 358 13.86 25.89 26.64
C GLU A 358 13.04 24.98 27.58
N ARG A 359 12.14 24.15 27.02
CA ARG A 359 11.34 23.17 27.76
C ARG A 359 12.11 21.91 28.14
N LEU A 360 13.31 21.73 27.62
CA LEU A 360 14.17 20.57 27.81
C LEU A 360 15.39 20.88 28.70
N LYS A 361 15.44 22.05 29.34
CA LYS A 361 16.61 22.49 30.12
C LYS A 361 16.99 21.56 31.26
N ASP A 362 15.97 20.91 31.86
CA ASP A 362 16.17 20.02 32.99
C ASP A 362 16.35 18.55 32.57
N TRP A 363 16.34 18.27 31.26
CA TRP A 363 16.55 16.93 30.76
C TRP A 363 18.04 16.57 30.72
N PRO A 364 18.42 15.31 31.09
CA PRO A 364 19.82 14.90 31.13
C PRO A 364 20.46 14.82 29.73
N GLY A 365 19.65 14.57 28.70
CA GLY A 365 20.09 14.45 27.32
C GLY A 365 18.93 14.52 26.33
N ARG A 366 19.19 14.18 25.07
CA ARG A 366 18.23 14.21 23.96
C ARG A 366 18.16 12.88 23.21
N GLU A 367 18.79 11.84 23.74
CA GLU A 367 18.74 10.50 23.17
C GLU A 367 17.38 9.85 23.43
N LEU A 368 17.09 8.72 22.76
CA LEU A 368 15.83 8.01 22.92
C LEU A 368 15.56 7.63 24.39
N ILE A 369 16.58 7.18 25.09
CA ILE A 369 16.43 6.79 26.50
C ILE A 369 16.02 7.98 27.37
N ASP A 370 16.63 9.17 27.16
CA ASP A 370 16.28 10.38 27.91
C ASP A 370 14.81 10.77 27.64
N VAL A 371 14.36 10.64 26.39
CA VAL A 371 12.97 10.92 26.01
C VAL A 371 12.01 9.95 26.71
N VAL A 372 12.34 8.66 26.73
CA VAL A 372 11.51 7.64 27.36
C VAL A 372 11.42 7.86 28.88
N GLU A 373 12.53 8.21 29.53
CA GLU A 373 12.55 8.52 30.97
C GLU A 373 11.75 9.77 31.34
N GLN A 374 11.90 10.83 30.55
CA GLN A 374 11.35 12.14 30.89
C GLN A 374 9.91 12.32 30.43
N ALA A 375 9.59 11.90 29.20
CA ALA A 375 8.25 12.03 28.65
C ALA A 375 7.29 10.88 29.04
N LYS A 376 7.83 9.74 29.49
CA LYS A 376 7.08 8.52 29.87
C LYS A 376 6.03 8.15 28.81
N PRO A 377 6.43 7.93 27.56
CA PRO A 377 5.48 7.65 26.50
C PRO A 377 4.75 6.33 26.75
N SER A 378 3.49 6.29 26.37
CA SER A 378 2.68 5.06 26.33
C SER A 378 2.79 4.31 25.01
N VAL A 379 3.38 4.97 23.99
CA VAL A 379 3.55 4.45 22.63
C VAL A 379 4.97 4.74 22.15
N LEU A 380 5.64 3.71 21.63
CA LEU A 380 6.96 3.82 21.00
C LEU A 380 6.92 3.27 19.59
N ILE A 381 7.29 4.10 18.60
CA ILE A 381 7.25 3.78 17.18
C ILE A 381 8.64 3.91 16.58
N GLY A 382 9.13 2.85 15.94
CA GLY A 382 10.42 2.80 15.26
C GLY A 382 10.24 2.77 13.74
N VAL A 383 10.85 3.74 13.04
CA VAL A 383 10.90 3.87 11.58
C VAL A 383 12.28 4.37 11.14
N SER A 384 13.31 3.93 11.85
CA SER A 384 14.69 4.42 11.71
C SER A 384 15.48 3.74 10.59
N GLY A 385 15.07 2.54 10.19
CA GLY A 385 15.85 1.68 9.30
C GLY A 385 17.15 1.14 9.94
N GLN A 386 17.33 1.30 11.26
CA GLN A 386 18.51 0.90 12.01
C GLN A 386 18.16 -0.19 13.02
N PRO A 387 18.77 -1.38 12.93
CA PRO A 387 18.44 -2.49 13.80
C PRO A 387 18.93 -2.28 15.24
N GLY A 388 18.16 -2.83 16.19
CA GLY A 388 18.60 -2.97 17.59
C GLY A 388 18.57 -1.68 18.42
N LEU A 389 18.02 -0.59 17.92
CA LEU A 389 17.98 0.68 18.65
C LEU A 389 16.90 0.73 19.75
N PHE A 390 15.91 -0.16 19.73
CA PHE A 390 15.05 -0.40 20.88
C PHE A 390 15.76 -1.38 21.83
N THR A 391 16.72 -0.88 22.59
CA THR A 391 17.51 -1.69 23.51
C THR A 391 16.65 -2.22 24.69
N GLU A 392 17.16 -3.23 25.41
CA GLU A 392 16.52 -3.75 26.61
C GLU A 392 16.26 -2.65 27.65
N GLU A 393 17.23 -1.73 27.83
CA GLU A 393 17.12 -0.59 28.74
C GLU A 393 15.98 0.33 28.33
N VAL A 394 15.88 0.72 27.04
CA VAL A 394 14.80 1.57 26.52
C VAL A 394 13.43 0.92 26.75
N ILE A 395 13.28 -0.37 26.43
CA ILE A 395 11.99 -1.06 26.57
C ILE A 395 11.59 -1.27 28.03
N LYS A 396 12.54 -1.58 28.91
CA LYS A 396 12.27 -1.70 30.36
C LYS A 396 11.88 -0.36 30.96
N THR A 397 12.60 0.71 30.63
CA THR A 397 12.27 2.08 31.07
C THR A 397 10.88 2.52 30.57
N LEU A 398 10.55 2.18 29.33
CA LEU A 398 9.22 2.41 28.77
C LEU A 398 8.13 1.69 29.59
N HIS A 399 8.37 0.41 29.93
CA HIS A 399 7.45 -0.40 30.73
C HIS A 399 7.33 0.09 32.16
N ASP A 400 8.41 0.56 32.77
CA ASP A 400 8.39 1.17 34.11
C ASP A 400 7.53 2.46 34.13
N GLY A 401 7.49 3.19 33.02
CA GLY A 401 6.65 4.38 32.86
C GLY A 401 5.20 4.12 32.45
N CYS A 402 4.91 2.95 31.85
CA CYS A 402 3.61 2.54 31.33
C CYS A 402 3.41 1.03 31.47
N ASP A 403 2.41 0.60 32.25
CA ASP A 403 2.18 -0.84 32.54
C ASP A 403 1.94 -1.68 31.27
N GLN A 404 1.24 -1.13 30.28
CA GLN A 404 0.95 -1.80 29.01
C GLN A 404 1.26 -0.88 27.80
N PRO A 405 2.56 -0.67 27.47
CA PRO A 405 2.94 0.18 26.35
C PRO A 405 2.63 -0.49 25.01
N LEU A 406 2.33 0.34 24.00
CA LEU A 406 2.30 -0.09 22.61
C LEU A 406 3.68 0.13 21.99
N VAL A 407 4.30 -0.92 21.46
CA VAL A 407 5.60 -0.86 20.78
C VAL A 407 5.46 -1.30 19.34
N MET A 408 5.82 -0.43 18.41
CA MET A 408 5.73 -0.68 16.97
C MET A 408 7.10 -0.54 16.29
N PRO A 409 7.92 -1.60 16.22
CA PRO A 409 9.15 -1.62 15.43
C PRO A 409 8.77 -1.85 13.95
N LEU A 410 8.72 -0.78 13.14
CA LEU A 410 8.14 -0.80 11.80
C LEU A 410 9.17 -0.88 10.67
N SER A 411 10.46 -0.81 10.96
CA SER A 411 11.49 -0.86 9.91
C SER A 411 11.52 -2.21 9.19
N ASN A 412 11.68 -2.14 7.87
CA ASN A 412 11.76 -3.28 6.96
C ASN A 412 13.11 -3.31 6.23
N PRO A 413 13.62 -4.48 5.85
CA PRO A 413 13.16 -5.85 6.16
C PRO A 413 13.44 -6.24 7.63
N THR A 414 13.13 -7.49 8.01
CA THR A 414 13.31 -8.02 9.37
C THR A 414 14.72 -7.78 9.95
N SER A 415 15.76 -7.77 9.09
CA SER A 415 17.15 -7.46 9.47
C SER A 415 17.38 -6.00 9.88
N ARG A 416 16.42 -5.12 9.66
CA ARG A 416 16.46 -3.67 9.98
C ARG A 416 15.54 -3.28 11.14
N VAL A 417 14.86 -4.26 11.75
CA VAL A 417 13.89 -3.99 12.82
C VAL A 417 14.58 -3.43 14.07
N GLU A 418 13.99 -2.44 14.71
CA GLU A 418 14.54 -1.78 15.90
C GLU A 418 14.69 -2.70 17.11
N ALA A 419 13.76 -3.64 17.30
CA ALA A 419 13.86 -4.80 18.17
C ALA A 419 12.90 -5.89 17.69
N THR A 420 13.19 -7.15 17.99
CA THR A 420 12.26 -8.24 17.66
C THR A 420 11.05 -8.22 18.59
N PRO A 421 9.86 -8.63 18.13
CA PRO A 421 8.70 -8.81 19.00
C PRO A 421 8.99 -9.74 20.19
N GLU A 422 9.82 -10.75 19.98
CA GLU A 422 10.24 -11.69 21.03
C GLU A 422 11.00 -10.99 22.16
N ASP A 423 11.98 -10.14 21.82
CA ASP A 423 12.76 -9.40 22.80
C ASP A 423 11.86 -8.41 23.57
N ILE A 424 11.01 -7.64 22.86
CA ILE A 424 10.09 -6.68 23.48
C ILE A 424 9.17 -7.38 24.48
N LEU A 425 8.56 -8.49 24.10
CA LEU A 425 7.67 -9.25 24.97
C LEU A 425 8.40 -9.86 26.17
N LYS A 426 9.61 -10.39 25.97
CA LYS A 426 10.44 -10.92 27.08
C LYS A 426 10.82 -9.83 28.07
N TRP A 427 11.28 -8.66 27.58
CA TRP A 427 11.72 -7.55 28.45
C TRP A 427 10.57 -6.88 29.22
N THR A 428 9.34 -7.03 28.74
CA THR A 428 8.12 -6.50 29.40
C THR A 428 7.29 -7.58 30.09
N GLY A 429 7.80 -8.83 30.21
CA GLY A 429 7.05 -9.94 30.81
C GLY A 429 5.70 -10.20 30.14
N GLY A 430 5.62 -10.03 28.80
CA GLY A 430 4.40 -10.20 28.02
C GLY A 430 3.36 -9.08 28.17
N LYS A 431 3.71 -7.94 28.76
CA LYS A 431 2.77 -6.83 29.00
C LYS A 431 2.61 -5.90 27.82
N ALA A 432 3.67 -5.67 27.01
CA ALA A 432 3.58 -4.80 25.86
C ALA A 432 2.60 -5.32 24.81
N LEU A 433 1.87 -4.40 24.17
CA LEU A 433 1.19 -4.66 22.91
C LEU A 433 2.19 -4.43 21.78
N VAL A 434 2.32 -5.39 20.86
CA VAL A 434 3.35 -5.33 19.81
C VAL A 434 2.73 -5.51 18.44
N ALA A 435 3.11 -4.63 17.50
CA ALA A 435 2.86 -4.79 16.08
C ALA A 435 4.13 -4.42 15.30
N ALA A 436 4.47 -5.15 14.25
CA ALA A 436 5.72 -4.98 13.52
C ALA A 436 5.48 -4.62 12.04
N GLY A 437 6.46 -4.01 11.37
CA GLY A 437 6.38 -3.71 9.94
C GLY A 437 6.53 -4.96 9.06
N SER A 438 7.38 -5.90 9.50
CA SER A 438 7.59 -7.20 8.82
C SER A 438 6.72 -8.30 9.45
N PRO A 439 6.45 -9.40 8.74
CA PRO A 439 5.77 -10.55 9.33
C PRO A 439 6.69 -11.25 10.34
N PHE A 440 6.09 -11.66 11.46
CA PHE A 440 6.73 -12.48 12.50
C PHE A 440 5.79 -13.61 12.92
N ASP A 441 6.37 -14.74 13.25
CA ASP A 441 5.64 -15.84 13.85
C ASP A 441 5.11 -15.45 15.25
N PRO A 442 4.05 -16.10 15.75
CA PRO A 442 3.60 -15.90 17.12
C PRO A 442 4.73 -16.17 18.13
N VAL A 443 4.83 -15.34 19.16
CA VAL A 443 5.87 -15.41 20.20
C VAL A 443 5.32 -16.08 21.44
N GLU A 444 6.10 -16.99 22.04
CA GLU A 444 5.77 -17.61 23.32
C GLU A 444 6.56 -16.98 24.46
N VAL A 445 5.87 -16.46 25.48
CA VAL A 445 6.46 -15.95 26.72
C VAL A 445 5.68 -16.52 27.90
N ASP A 446 6.38 -17.15 28.83
CA ASP A 446 5.81 -17.73 30.06
C ASP A 446 4.59 -18.65 29.83
N GLY A 447 4.61 -19.40 28.75
CA GLY A 447 3.56 -20.36 28.40
C GLY A 447 2.30 -19.73 27.77
N LYS A 448 2.34 -18.43 27.45
CA LYS A 448 1.30 -17.73 26.67
C LYS A 448 1.84 -17.42 25.29
N THR A 449 1.02 -17.67 24.26
CA THR A 449 1.31 -17.35 22.86
C THR A 449 0.75 -15.96 22.51
N TYR A 450 1.59 -15.11 21.95
CA TYR A 450 1.27 -13.74 21.54
C TYR A 450 1.29 -13.66 20.01
N PRO A 451 0.15 -13.47 19.35
CA PRO A 451 0.12 -13.26 17.90
C PRO A 451 0.64 -11.86 17.58
N ILE A 452 1.55 -11.76 16.61
CA ILE A 452 2.12 -10.48 16.19
C ILE A 452 1.33 -9.94 14.98
N ALA A 453 0.81 -8.72 15.12
CA ALA A 453 0.16 -8.03 14.02
C ALA A 453 1.21 -7.40 13.10
N GLN A 454 0.99 -7.49 11.78
CA GLN A 454 1.83 -6.81 10.80
C GLN A 454 1.15 -5.51 10.35
N CYS A 455 1.82 -4.37 10.55
CA CYS A 455 1.41 -3.07 10.00
C CYS A 455 1.72 -3.03 8.49
N ASN A 456 0.81 -3.57 7.68
CA ASN A 456 0.95 -3.64 6.23
C ASN A 456 -0.06 -2.73 5.56
N ASN A 457 0.40 -1.87 4.64
CA ASN A 457 -0.44 -0.93 3.90
C ASN A 457 -1.55 -1.62 3.09
N ALA A 458 -1.39 -2.91 2.76
CA ALA A 458 -2.41 -3.71 2.08
C ALA A 458 -3.76 -3.75 2.81
N TYR A 459 -3.79 -3.47 4.11
CA TYR A 459 -5.04 -3.30 4.86
C TYR A 459 -5.79 -2.01 4.51
N ILE A 460 -5.08 -0.97 4.06
CA ILE A 460 -5.63 0.40 3.95
C ILE A 460 -5.92 0.79 2.50
N PHE A 461 -4.87 0.85 1.64
CA PHE A 461 -5.00 1.48 0.34
C PHE A 461 -6.05 0.85 -0.58
N PRO A 462 -6.30 -0.51 -0.57
CA PRO A 462 -7.33 -1.07 -1.44
C PRO A 462 -8.73 -0.60 -1.06
N GLY A 463 -9.01 -0.53 0.25
CA GLY A 463 -10.27 -0.02 0.79
C GLY A 463 -10.46 1.48 0.55
N VAL A 464 -9.40 2.28 0.77
CA VAL A 464 -9.40 3.72 0.45
C VAL A 464 -9.70 3.93 -1.03
N GLY A 465 -9.00 3.24 -1.93
CA GLY A 465 -9.24 3.36 -3.36
C GLY A 465 -10.64 2.95 -3.78
N LEU A 466 -11.17 1.87 -3.21
CA LEU A 466 -12.55 1.44 -3.46
C LEU A 466 -13.56 2.52 -2.99
N GLY A 467 -13.35 3.10 -1.82
CA GLY A 467 -14.19 4.17 -1.27
C GLY A 467 -14.18 5.43 -2.14
N VAL A 468 -12.98 5.89 -2.53
CA VAL A 468 -12.80 7.03 -3.44
C VAL A 468 -13.50 6.80 -4.77
N VAL A 469 -13.32 5.62 -5.37
CA VAL A 469 -13.95 5.24 -6.64
C VAL A 469 -15.47 5.13 -6.51
N ALA A 470 -15.96 4.54 -5.42
CA ALA A 470 -17.39 4.35 -5.19
C ALA A 470 -18.13 5.68 -4.94
N ALA A 471 -17.49 6.61 -4.22
CA ALA A 471 -18.03 7.94 -3.96
C ALA A 471 -17.85 8.91 -5.15
N GLY A 472 -16.90 8.63 -6.06
CA GLY A 472 -16.46 9.58 -7.07
C GLY A 472 -15.79 10.81 -6.43
N ALA A 473 -15.01 10.60 -5.37
CA ALA A 473 -14.38 11.70 -4.64
C ALA A 473 -13.36 12.44 -5.50
N SER A 474 -13.32 13.76 -5.35
CA SER A 474 -12.44 14.65 -6.13
C SER A 474 -11.02 14.74 -5.57
N ARG A 475 -10.80 14.31 -4.32
CA ARG A 475 -9.51 14.25 -3.65
C ARG A 475 -9.54 13.30 -2.45
N VAL A 476 -8.37 12.94 -1.93
CA VAL A 476 -8.19 12.17 -0.70
C VAL A 476 -7.79 13.14 0.42
N THR A 477 -8.54 13.14 1.52
CA THR A 477 -8.29 14.02 2.67
C THR A 477 -7.72 13.24 3.85
N ASP A 478 -7.08 13.93 4.80
CA ASP A 478 -6.53 13.30 6.01
C ASP A 478 -7.63 12.71 6.90
N THR A 479 -8.81 13.30 6.90
CA THR A 479 -9.97 12.80 7.64
C THR A 479 -10.58 11.55 6.98
N MET A 480 -10.57 11.44 5.65
CA MET A 480 -10.89 10.18 4.96
C MET A 480 -9.93 9.06 5.35
N LEU A 481 -8.64 9.36 5.48
CA LEU A 481 -7.63 8.39 5.92
C LEU A 481 -7.78 8.03 7.40
N THR A 482 -8.17 8.99 8.25
CA THR A 482 -8.56 8.72 9.64
C THR A 482 -9.80 7.83 9.72
N ALA A 483 -10.80 8.05 8.85
CA ALA A 483 -11.97 7.18 8.76
C ALA A 483 -11.57 5.74 8.35
N ALA A 484 -10.66 5.60 7.39
CA ALA A 484 -10.10 4.30 7.01
C ALA A 484 -9.41 3.59 8.19
N ALA A 485 -8.57 4.30 8.95
CA ALA A 485 -7.90 3.78 10.14
C ALA A 485 -8.91 3.33 11.22
N ASN A 486 -9.95 4.12 11.47
CA ASN A 486 -11.03 3.76 12.38
C ASN A 486 -11.81 2.52 11.94
N ALA A 487 -12.11 2.41 10.64
CA ALA A 487 -12.79 1.24 10.07
C ALA A 487 -11.96 -0.03 10.27
N LEU A 488 -10.65 0.03 9.99
CA LEU A 488 -9.73 -1.09 10.21
C LEU A 488 -9.62 -1.46 11.70
N ALA A 489 -9.46 -0.48 12.60
CA ALA A 489 -9.36 -0.72 14.04
C ALA A 489 -10.60 -1.43 14.61
N LYS A 490 -11.80 -1.13 14.11
CA LYS A 490 -13.05 -1.80 14.49
C LYS A 490 -13.06 -3.29 14.14
N GLN A 491 -12.26 -3.71 13.14
CA GLN A 491 -12.15 -5.12 12.71
C GLN A 491 -11.08 -5.90 13.48
N ALA A 492 -10.28 -5.24 14.31
CA ALA A 492 -9.21 -5.89 15.08
C ALA A 492 -9.77 -6.92 16.07
N PRO A 493 -9.24 -8.16 16.13
CA PRO A 493 -9.69 -9.19 17.05
C PRO A 493 -9.71 -8.74 18.51
N ILE A 494 -8.71 -7.98 18.95
CA ILE A 494 -8.63 -7.45 20.31
C ILE A 494 -9.80 -6.50 20.63
N VAL A 495 -10.27 -5.75 19.65
CA VAL A 495 -11.43 -4.82 19.80
C VAL A 495 -12.75 -5.58 19.80
N GLN A 496 -12.83 -6.68 19.02
CA GLN A 496 -14.03 -7.51 18.92
C GLN A 496 -14.14 -8.55 20.04
N GLY A 497 -13.09 -8.69 20.89
CA GLY A 497 -13.03 -9.71 21.93
C GLY A 497 -12.88 -11.12 21.40
N SER A 498 -12.39 -11.29 20.16
CA SER A 498 -12.19 -12.58 19.50
C SER A 498 -10.73 -13.08 19.54
N GLY A 499 -9.81 -12.30 20.13
CA GLY A 499 -8.39 -12.63 20.26
C GLY A 499 -7.55 -11.43 20.63
N ASP A 500 -6.22 -11.62 20.75
CA ASP A 500 -5.27 -10.61 21.22
C ASP A 500 -4.60 -9.82 20.06
N ARG A 501 -4.94 -10.07 18.80
CA ARG A 501 -4.30 -9.37 17.65
C ARG A 501 -4.79 -7.94 17.52
N LEU A 502 -3.86 -7.03 17.29
CA LEU A 502 -4.13 -5.60 17.05
C LEU A 502 -4.65 -5.29 15.63
N LEU A 503 -4.45 -6.19 14.68
CA LEU A 503 -4.99 -6.12 13.32
C LEU A 503 -5.57 -7.48 12.93
N PRO A 504 -6.58 -7.53 12.06
CA PRO A 504 -7.19 -8.78 11.61
C PRO A 504 -6.22 -9.62 10.74
N GLU A 505 -6.60 -10.85 10.42
CA GLU A 505 -5.89 -11.67 9.43
C GLU A 505 -6.21 -11.23 8.00
N LEU A 506 -5.27 -11.47 7.08
CA LEU A 506 -5.46 -11.09 5.66
C LEU A 506 -6.55 -11.91 4.97
N GLY A 507 -6.90 -13.09 5.48
CA GLY A 507 -7.96 -13.93 4.89
C GLY A 507 -9.32 -13.24 4.78
N GLY A 508 -9.61 -12.24 5.64
CA GLY A 508 -10.84 -11.44 5.61
C GLY A 508 -10.72 -10.08 4.89
N ILE A 509 -9.64 -9.83 4.17
CA ILE A 509 -9.27 -8.48 3.66
C ILE A 509 -10.33 -7.85 2.76
N GLN A 510 -11.10 -8.63 2.01
CA GLN A 510 -12.12 -8.09 1.12
C GLN A 510 -13.29 -7.45 1.90
N GLU A 511 -13.69 -8.05 3.02
CA GLU A 511 -14.73 -7.47 3.90
C GLU A 511 -14.18 -6.23 4.62
N ILE A 512 -12.94 -6.28 5.07
CA ILE A 512 -12.23 -5.13 5.66
C ILE A 512 -12.18 -3.97 4.67
N SER A 513 -11.80 -4.25 3.41
CA SER A 513 -11.76 -3.24 2.34
C SER A 513 -13.12 -2.61 2.06
N ARG A 514 -14.21 -3.39 2.12
CA ARG A 514 -15.58 -2.84 1.98
C ARG A 514 -15.97 -1.96 3.16
N ALA A 515 -15.60 -2.35 4.38
CA ALA A 515 -15.85 -1.54 5.57
C ALA A 515 -15.10 -0.21 5.51
N ILE A 516 -13.81 -0.27 5.15
CA ILE A 516 -12.99 0.94 4.93
C ILE A 516 -13.59 1.81 3.81
N ALA A 517 -13.96 1.20 2.68
CA ALA A 517 -14.53 1.91 1.54
C ALA A 517 -15.82 2.65 1.91
N PHE A 518 -16.64 2.06 2.78
CA PHE A 518 -17.86 2.70 3.27
C PHE A 518 -17.55 3.94 4.11
N ASP A 519 -16.69 3.79 5.14
CA ASP A 519 -16.35 4.91 6.04
C ASP A 519 -15.61 6.04 5.27
N VAL A 520 -14.74 5.69 4.31
CA VAL A 520 -14.05 6.65 3.42
C VAL A 520 -15.04 7.38 2.51
N ALA A 521 -15.97 6.66 1.88
CA ALA A 521 -16.98 7.26 0.99
C ALA A 521 -17.94 8.18 1.76
N TRP A 522 -18.33 7.76 2.95
CA TRP A 522 -19.17 8.58 3.84
C TRP A 522 -18.45 9.87 4.22
N GLN A 523 -17.20 9.77 4.67
CA GLN A 523 -16.39 10.93 5.05
C GLN A 523 -16.17 11.91 3.88
N ALA A 524 -15.93 11.38 2.68
CA ALA A 524 -15.79 12.21 1.48
C ALA A 524 -17.05 13.05 1.19
N GLN A 525 -18.23 12.52 1.47
CA GLN A 525 -19.50 13.24 1.31
C GLN A 525 -19.69 14.30 2.42
N GLU A 526 -19.35 13.98 3.67
CA GLU A 526 -19.44 14.95 4.77
C GLU A 526 -18.55 16.17 4.55
N GLU A 527 -17.40 16.00 3.92
CA GLU A 527 -16.46 17.08 3.58
C GLU A 527 -16.78 17.79 2.27
N GLY A 528 -17.80 17.34 1.53
CA GLY A 528 -18.18 17.93 0.25
C GLY A 528 -17.22 17.67 -0.89
N VAL A 529 -16.30 16.68 -0.75
CA VAL A 529 -15.40 16.25 -1.85
C VAL A 529 -16.02 15.15 -2.69
N ALA A 530 -17.20 14.66 -2.32
CA ALA A 530 -18.04 13.75 -3.10
C ALA A 530 -19.50 14.20 -3.04
N LEU A 531 -20.30 13.78 -4.02
CA LEU A 531 -21.74 14.07 -4.03
C LEU A 531 -22.46 13.30 -2.92
N ARG A 532 -23.35 13.96 -2.18
CA ARG A 532 -24.12 13.35 -1.09
C ARG A 532 -25.09 12.30 -1.64
N SER A 533 -25.15 11.18 -0.96
CA SER A 533 -26.11 10.11 -1.16
C SER A 533 -26.41 9.43 0.18
N ASP A 534 -27.43 8.57 0.23
CA ASP A 534 -27.72 7.80 1.42
C ASP A 534 -26.78 6.59 1.59
N GLU A 535 -26.83 5.97 2.75
CA GLU A 535 -26.02 4.81 3.11
C GLU A 535 -26.19 3.66 2.12
N GLU A 536 -27.43 3.37 1.72
CA GLU A 536 -27.74 2.27 0.80
C GLU A 536 -27.14 2.52 -0.59
N ALA A 537 -27.18 3.74 -1.09
CA ALA A 537 -26.58 4.12 -2.36
C ALA A 537 -25.05 3.97 -2.34
N ILE A 538 -24.40 4.29 -1.21
CA ILE A 538 -22.95 4.06 -1.02
C ILE A 538 -22.65 2.57 -1.06
N ARG A 539 -23.36 1.74 -0.29
CA ARG A 539 -23.17 0.29 -0.26
C ARG A 539 -23.37 -0.32 -1.64
N GLN A 540 -24.42 0.08 -2.34
CA GLN A 540 -24.66 -0.37 -3.72
C GLN A 540 -23.56 0.09 -4.69
N SER A 541 -23.00 1.30 -4.50
CA SER A 541 -21.91 1.79 -5.31
C SER A 541 -20.62 1.00 -5.07
N ILE A 542 -20.32 0.66 -3.81
CA ILE A 542 -19.20 -0.21 -3.45
C ILE A 542 -19.35 -1.57 -4.15
N GLU A 543 -20.49 -2.23 -4.01
CA GLU A 543 -20.73 -3.53 -4.63
C GLU A 543 -20.70 -3.50 -6.17
N ARG A 544 -21.15 -2.44 -6.81
CA ARG A 544 -21.03 -2.25 -8.27
C ARG A 544 -19.60 -2.09 -8.75
N ASN A 545 -18.73 -1.54 -7.92
CA ASN A 545 -17.31 -1.34 -8.22
C ASN A 545 -16.45 -2.52 -7.79
N PHE A 546 -17.00 -3.45 -7.00
CA PHE A 546 -16.28 -4.62 -6.50
C PHE A 546 -16.34 -5.76 -7.52
N TRP A 547 -15.25 -5.92 -8.27
CA TRP A 547 -15.06 -6.98 -9.24
C TRP A 547 -14.64 -8.29 -8.55
N ARG A 548 -15.10 -9.42 -9.10
CA ARG A 548 -14.74 -10.77 -8.64
C ARG A 548 -14.17 -11.59 -9.78
N PRO A 549 -13.17 -12.46 -9.53
CA PRO A 549 -12.53 -13.28 -10.56
C PRO A 549 -13.42 -14.45 -10.98
N ARG A 550 -14.37 -14.16 -11.89
CA ARG A 550 -15.32 -15.13 -12.43
C ARG A 550 -15.47 -14.96 -13.93
N TYR A 551 -15.54 -16.08 -14.65
CA TYR A 551 -15.86 -16.06 -16.06
C TYR A 551 -17.32 -15.70 -16.30
N ARG A 552 -17.54 -14.71 -17.14
CA ARG A 552 -18.86 -14.31 -17.61
C ARG A 552 -19.14 -15.00 -18.95
N ARG A 553 -20.42 -15.22 -19.25
CA ARG A 553 -20.83 -15.69 -20.58
C ARG A 553 -20.48 -14.65 -21.64
N TYR A 554 -19.90 -15.10 -22.74
CA TYR A 554 -19.61 -14.25 -23.89
C TYR A 554 -20.63 -14.43 -25.01
N LEU A 555 -20.95 -13.35 -25.68
CA LEU A 555 -21.72 -13.34 -26.91
C LEU A 555 -20.89 -12.60 -27.97
N ARG A 556 -20.81 -13.19 -29.15
CA ARG A 556 -20.09 -12.56 -30.26
C ARG A 556 -20.85 -11.34 -30.74
N ARG A 557 -20.17 -10.22 -30.82
CA ARG A 557 -20.70 -9.01 -31.45
C ARG A 557 -20.35 -9.08 -32.94
N ALA A 558 -21.35 -8.91 -33.83
CA ALA A 558 -21.08 -8.64 -35.24
C ALA A 558 -20.42 -7.26 -35.32
N ILE A 559 -19.30 -7.15 -36.04
CA ILE A 559 -18.60 -5.89 -36.30
C ILE A 559 -19.35 -5.17 -37.42
#